data_ad2b383f0a3129d940fd4b302a6c336b
#
_entry.id   ad2b383f0a3129d940fd4b302a6c336b
#
_cell.length_a   1.000
_cell.length_b   1.000
_cell.length_c   1.000
_cell.angle_alpha   90.00
_cell.angle_beta   90.00
_cell.angle_gamma   90.00
#
_symmetry.space_group_name_H-M   'P 1'
#
loop_
_entity.id
_entity.type
_entity.pdbx_description
1 polymer ?
#
loop_
_entity_poly.entity_id
_entity_poly.type
_entity_poly.pdbx_seq_one_letter_code
_entity_poly.pdbx_strand_id
1 'polypeptide(L)'
;HYRKTALSLKVRLQAALDLSPVRAVYALRIALLLSCATLLVQLLALPHGKWLLFTLASVSLPYADDVPVKMKKRFLATVIGGLLSVVIYTFIPSSAGRTAVMMLSGYLSFYFTDYTETFACSTIGALGGAVFMSAFDFQAVGNIFLIRIGYIVAGIAVAYVINCLLFPYTRAMATRQLMKKYKGITELLTKVCHSEHVDTQLYYNLVIQAHLQEEKLTSNAHLEEWGELP
;
A
#
# COMPACT_ATOMS: atom_id res chain seq x y z
N HIS A 1 28.25 9.84 10.88
CA HIS A 1 28.95 8.58 11.23
C HIS A 1 27.93 7.44 11.26
N TYR A 2 27.83 6.70 10.17
CA TYR A 2 27.09 5.44 10.14
C TYR A 2 27.87 4.42 10.99
N ARG A 3 27.45 4.15 12.21
CA ARG A 3 27.91 2.99 12.96
C ARG A 3 27.42 1.74 12.23
N LYS A 4 28.32 0.95 11.68
CA LYS A 4 28.00 -0.40 11.20
C LYS A 4 27.35 -1.14 12.38
N THR A 5 26.05 -1.43 12.25
CA THR A 5 25.34 -2.22 13.26
C THR A 5 26.00 -3.58 13.37
N ALA A 6 26.52 -3.91 14.55
CA ALA A 6 27.17 -5.18 14.85
C ALA A 6 26.20 -6.39 14.91
N LEU A 7 24.96 -6.21 14.45
CA LEU A 7 23.95 -7.27 14.39
C LEU A 7 24.31 -8.30 13.33
N SER A 8 24.49 -9.53 13.74
CA SER A 8 24.76 -10.65 12.84
C SER A 8 23.64 -10.81 11.82
N LEU A 9 23.95 -11.33 10.62
CA LEU A 9 22.98 -11.59 9.54
C LEU A 9 21.79 -12.43 10.05
N LYS A 10 22.07 -13.40 10.94
CA LYS A 10 21.06 -14.26 11.57
C LYS A 10 20.04 -13.47 12.37
N VAL A 11 20.47 -12.50 13.19
CA VAL A 11 19.58 -11.64 13.98
C VAL A 11 18.75 -10.73 13.09
N ARG A 12 19.33 -10.21 11.99
CA ARG A 12 18.59 -9.42 11.01
C ARG A 12 17.53 -10.25 10.29
N LEU A 13 17.84 -11.49 9.90
CA LEU A 13 16.89 -12.41 9.29
C LEU A 13 15.78 -12.79 10.26
N GLN A 14 16.09 -13.08 11.51
CA GLN A 14 15.08 -13.36 12.54
C GLN A 14 14.17 -12.16 12.78
N ALA A 15 14.69 -10.94 12.86
CA ALA A 15 13.89 -9.72 13.00
C ALA A 15 13.03 -9.42 11.76
N ALA A 16 13.53 -9.77 10.56
CA ALA A 16 12.76 -9.63 9.32
C ALA A 16 11.64 -10.68 9.20
N LEU A 17 11.89 -11.89 9.73
CA LEU A 17 10.92 -12.99 9.75
C LEU A 17 9.97 -12.94 10.96
N ASP A 18 10.20 -12.03 11.91
CA ASP A 18 9.25 -11.78 13.00
C ASP A 18 8.01 -11.09 12.44
N LEU A 19 7.05 -11.93 12.03
CA LEU A 19 5.79 -11.53 11.44
C LEU A 19 4.90 -10.93 12.54
N SER A 20 4.92 -9.61 12.66
CA SER A 20 3.87 -8.94 13.44
C SER A 20 2.49 -9.32 12.87
N PRO A 21 1.42 -9.39 13.70
CA PRO A 21 0.08 -9.73 13.23
C PRO A 21 -0.37 -8.89 12.03
N VAL A 22 -0.02 -7.59 12.02
CA VAL A 22 -0.28 -6.68 10.89
C VAL A 22 0.35 -7.18 9.60
N ARG A 23 1.65 -7.52 9.65
CA ARG A 23 2.39 -8.01 8.47
C ARG A 23 1.87 -9.34 7.99
N ALA A 24 1.56 -10.27 8.91
CA ALA A 24 1.04 -11.60 8.56
C ALA A 24 -0.32 -11.50 7.87
N VAL A 25 -1.26 -10.74 8.43
CA VAL A 25 -2.59 -10.54 7.85
C VAL A 25 -2.50 -9.82 6.50
N TYR A 26 -1.66 -8.79 6.40
CA TYR A 26 -1.45 -8.08 5.15
C TYR A 26 -0.83 -8.97 4.07
N ALA A 27 0.22 -9.71 4.39
CA ALA A 27 0.88 -10.63 3.46
C ALA A 27 -0.09 -11.71 2.95
N LEU A 28 -0.87 -12.31 3.86
CA LEU A 28 -1.89 -13.31 3.48
C LEU A 28 -2.96 -12.71 2.56
N ARG A 29 -3.49 -11.54 2.91
CA ARG A 29 -4.48 -10.83 2.09
C ARG A 29 -3.97 -10.54 0.68
N ILE A 30 -2.80 -9.92 0.58
CA ILE A 30 -2.27 -9.52 -0.73
C ILE A 30 -1.87 -10.72 -1.57
N ALA A 31 -1.33 -11.77 -0.95
CA ALA A 31 -0.99 -13.02 -1.63
C ALA A 31 -2.24 -13.68 -2.22
N LEU A 32 -3.28 -13.87 -1.42
CA LEU A 32 -4.55 -14.45 -1.88
C LEU A 32 -5.19 -13.59 -2.97
N LEU A 33 -5.26 -12.27 -2.74
CA LEU A 33 -5.87 -11.34 -3.67
C LEU A 33 -5.20 -11.38 -5.04
N LEU A 34 -3.86 -11.24 -5.08
CA LEU A 34 -3.12 -11.21 -6.33
C LEU A 34 -3.06 -12.58 -7.01
N SER A 35 -2.95 -13.68 -6.26
CA SER A 35 -2.94 -15.02 -6.84
C SER A 35 -4.28 -15.35 -7.49
N CYS A 36 -5.40 -15.13 -6.79
CA CYS A 36 -6.72 -15.33 -7.34
C CYS A 36 -7.01 -14.43 -8.54
N ALA A 37 -6.64 -13.15 -8.45
CA ALA A 37 -6.82 -12.22 -9.55
C ALA A 37 -5.97 -12.58 -10.77
N THR A 38 -4.71 -13.01 -10.57
CA THR A 38 -3.85 -13.48 -11.67
C THR A 38 -4.45 -14.71 -12.35
N LEU A 39 -4.92 -15.66 -11.56
CA LEU A 39 -5.58 -16.86 -12.09
C LEU A 39 -6.82 -16.50 -12.92
N LEU A 40 -7.68 -15.60 -12.41
CA LEU A 40 -8.87 -15.14 -13.13
C LEU A 40 -8.52 -14.41 -14.43
N VAL A 41 -7.50 -13.52 -14.40
CA VAL A 41 -7.04 -12.81 -15.59
C VAL A 41 -6.54 -13.78 -16.66
N GLN A 42 -5.83 -14.84 -16.25
CA GLN A 42 -5.30 -15.85 -17.17
C GLN A 42 -6.42 -16.76 -17.71
N LEU A 43 -7.30 -17.27 -16.84
CA LEU A 43 -8.39 -18.18 -17.25
C LEU A 43 -9.40 -17.50 -18.19
N LEU A 44 -9.70 -16.22 -17.95
CA LEU A 44 -10.63 -15.44 -18.76
C LEU A 44 -9.96 -14.73 -19.94
N ALA A 45 -8.64 -14.90 -20.10
CA ALA A 45 -7.83 -14.23 -21.13
C ALA A 45 -8.15 -12.73 -21.25
N LEU A 46 -8.27 -12.03 -20.10
CA LEU A 46 -8.73 -10.65 -20.06
C LEU A 46 -7.72 -9.69 -20.73
N PRO A 47 -8.14 -8.91 -21.74
CA PRO A 47 -7.27 -7.93 -22.38
C PRO A 47 -6.82 -6.88 -21.36
N HIS A 48 -5.53 -6.55 -21.34
CA HIS A 48 -4.96 -5.60 -20.38
C HIS A 48 -5.19 -5.96 -18.89
N GLY A 49 -5.41 -7.23 -18.54
CA GLY A 49 -5.68 -7.69 -17.17
C GLY A 49 -4.64 -7.29 -16.12
N LYS A 50 -3.42 -6.95 -16.55
CA LYS A 50 -2.38 -6.39 -15.67
C LYS A 50 -2.85 -5.12 -14.93
N TRP A 51 -3.75 -4.33 -15.52
CA TRP A 51 -4.28 -3.12 -14.87
C TRP A 51 -5.17 -3.44 -13.67
N LEU A 52 -5.89 -4.55 -13.71
CA LEU A 52 -6.61 -5.05 -12.55
C LEU A 52 -5.65 -5.39 -11.40
N LEU A 53 -4.58 -6.14 -11.70
CA LEU A 53 -3.57 -6.53 -10.70
C LEU A 53 -2.89 -5.31 -10.07
N PHE A 54 -2.50 -4.31 -10.88
CA PHE A 54 -1.93 -3.07 -10.36
C PHE A 54 -2.91 -2.30 -9.48
N THR A 55 -4.19 -2.30 -9.81
CA THR A 55 -5.22 -1.65 -8.99
C THR A 55 -5.35 -2.34 -7.65
N LEU A 56 -5.49 -3.67 -7.65
CA LEU A 56 -5.59 -4.48 -6.44
C LEU A 56 -4.38 -4.29 -5.53
N ALA A 57 -3.17 -4.38 -6.08
CA ALA A 57 -1.93 -4.18 -5.32
C ALA A 57 -1.81 -2.77 -4.75
N SER A 58 -2.18 -1.74 -5.54
CA SER A 58 -2.02 -0.34 -5.12
C SER A 58 -3.04 0.11 -4.08
N VAL A 59 -4.23 -0.50 -4.04
CA VAL A 59 -5.33 -0.12 -3.14
C VAL A 59 -5.29 -0.92 -1.84
N SER A 60 -4.75 -2.15 -1.87
CA SER A 60 -4.60 -2.96 -0.66
C SER A 60 -3.58 -2.36 0.29
N LEU A 61 -4.02 -2.07 1.51
CA LEU A 61 -3.22 -1.48 2.57
C LEU A 61 -3.22 -2.38 3.82
N PRO A 62 -2.22 -2.25 4.71
CA PRO A 62 -2.17 -3.01 5.95
C PRO A 62 -3.41 -2.82 6.81
N TYR A 63 -3.92 -1.59 6.91
CA TYR A 63 -5.11 -1.26 7.68
C TYR A 63 -6.33 -1.08 6.78
N ALA A 64 -7.44 -1.70 7.17
CA ALA A 64 -8.71 -1.61 6.44
C ALA A 64 -9.28 -0.18 6.42
N ASP A 65 -9.00 0.61 7.47
CA ASP A 65 -9.48 2.00 7.61
C ASP A 65 -8.93 2.93 6.52
N ASP A 66 -7.71 2.69 6.06
CA ASP A 66 -7.04 3.52 5.04
C ASP A 66 -7.46 3.17 3.61
N VAL A 67 -8.04 1.98 3.41
CA VAL A 67 -8.39 1.43 2.09
C VAL A 67 -9.43 2.29 1.36
N PRO A 68 -10.57 2.71 1.96
CA PRO A 68 -11.58 3.51 1.27
C PRO A 68 -11.06 4.88 0.79
N VAL A 69 -10.20 5.52 1.57
CA VAL A 69 -9.58 6.80 1.20
C VAL A 69 -8.71 6.63 -0.05
N LYS A 70 -7.87 5.59 -0.05
CA LYS A 70 -6.99 5.30 -1.18
C LYS A 70 -7.76 4.86 -2.44
N MET A 71 -8.88 4.16 -2.27
CA MET A 71 -9.80 3.81 -3.37
C MET A 71 -10.33 5.05 -4.08
N LYS A 72 -10.84 6.03 -3.32
CA LYS A 72 -11.34 7.31 -3.87
C LYS A 72 -10.24 8.04 -4.63
N LYS A 73 -9.05 8.17 -4.04
CA LYS A 73 -7.88 8.80 -4.69
C LYS A 73 -7.48 8.06 -5.97
N ARG A 74 -7.49 6.73 -5.97
CA ARG A 74 -7.15 5.90 -7.13
C ARG A 74 -8.14 6.10 -8.28
N PHE A 75 -9.43 6.07 -7.98
CA PHE A 75 -10.48 6.29 -8.96
C PHE A 75 -10.36 7.70 -9.58
N LEU A 76 -10.28 8.71 -8.73
CA LEU A 76 -10.16 10.11 -9.17
C LEU A 76 -8.92 10.34 -10.04
N ALA A 77 -7.77 9.82 -9.61
CA ALA A 77 -6.52 9.88 -10.38
C ALA A 77 -6.64 9.29 -11.79
N THR A 78 -7.37 8.18 -11.91
CA THR A 78 -7.56 7.53 -13.21
C THR A 78 -8.53 8.29 -14.10
N VAL A 79 -9.60 8.83 -13.54
CA VAL A 79 -10.55 9.64 -14.31
C VAL A 79 -9.86 10.89 -14.81
N ILE A 80 -9.18 11.63 -13.95
CA ILE A 80 -8.46 12.86 -14.35
C ILE A 80 -7.36 12.53 -15.37
N GLY A 81 -6.47 11.58 -15.04
CA GLY A 81 -5.38 11.20 -15.94
C GLY A 81 -5.86 10.64 -17.27
N GLY A 82 -6.97 9.90 -17.27
CA GLY A 82 -7.59 9.37 -18.48
C GLY A 82 -8.19 10.45 -19.37
N LEU A 83 -8.96 11.38 -18.80
CA LEU A 83 -9.52 12.51 -19.54
C LEU A 83 -8.41 13.39 -20.14
N LEU A 84 -7.39 13.71 -19.33
CA LEU A 84 -6.23 14.45 -19.83
C LEU A 84 -5.51 13.69 -20.96
N SER A 85 -5.39 12.36 -20.86
CA SER A 85 -4.78 11.54 -21.91
C SER A 85 -5.55 11.61 -23.21
N VAL A 86 -6.88 11.50 -23.16
CA VAL A 86 -7.74 11.61 -24.36
C VAL A 86 -7.53 12.96 -25.03
N VAL A 87 -7.56 14.05 -24.27
CA VAL A 87 -7.33 15.40 -24.79
C VAL A 87 -5.93 15.53 -25.40
N ILE A 88 -4.89 15.22 -24.65
CA ILE A 88 -3.49 15.38 -25.06
C ILE A 88 -3.20 14.58 -26.33
N TYR A 89 -3.58 13.30 -26.35
CA TYR A 89 -3.26 12.41 -27.48
C TYR A 89 -4.12 12.69 -28.72
N THR A 90 -5.26 13.34 -28.56
CA THR A 90 -6.03 13.84 -29.71
C THR A 90 -5.33 14.99 -30.42
N PHE A 91 -4.72 15.92 -29.65
CA PHE A 91 -3.99 17.06 -30.22
C PHE A 91 -2.57 16.70 -30.71
N ILE A 92 -2.01 15.59 -30.27
CA ILE A 92 -0.63 15.16 -30.62
C ILE A 92 -0.69 13.85 -31.44
N PRO A 93 -0.94 13.89 -32.73
CA PRO A 93 -1.04 12.70 -33.58
C PRO A 93 0.31 12.04 -33.86
N SER A 94 1.44 12.77 -33.72
CA SER A 94 2.78 12.26 -34.04
C SER A 94 3.28 11.26 -33.03
N SER A 95 3.90 10.18 -33.49
CA SER A 95 4.49 9.14 -32.62
C SER A 95 5.58 9.71 -31.70
N ALA A 96 6.44 10.59 -32.23
CA ALA A 96 7.51 11.24 -31.44
C ALA A 96 6.90 12.15 -30.34
N GLY A 97 5.86 12.91 -30.64
CA GLY A 97 5.19 13.77 -29.66
C GLY A 97 4.54 12.94 -28.54
N ARG A 98 3.90 11.82 -28.87
CA ARG A 98 3.33 10.90 -27.85
C ARG A 98 4.38 10.31 -26.95
N THR A 99 5.51 9.90 -27.52
CA THR A 99 6.65 9.41 -26.73
C THR A 99 7.19 10.49 -25.79
N ALA A 100 7.31 11.73 -26.26
CA ALA A 100 7.73 12.86 -25.42
C ALA A 100 6.75 13.11 -24.26
N VAL A 101 5.42 13.08 -24.51
CA VAL A 101 4.40 13.20 -23.45
C VAL A 101 4.49 12.08 -22.45
N MET A 102 4.70 10.83 -22.87
CA MET A 102 4.88 9.70 -21.99
C MET A 102 6.09 9.86 -21.07
N MET A 103 7.22 10.26 -21.63
CA MET A 103 8.46 10.51 -20.87
C MET A 103 8.27 11.68 -19.90
N LEU A 104 7.64 12.77 -20.35
CA LEU A 104 7.37 13.93 -19.52
C LEU A 104 6.41 13.61 -18.38
N SER A 105 5.34 12.85 -18.63
CA SER A 105 4.40 12.44 -17.59
C SER A 105 5.07 11.52 -16.53
N GLY A 106 5.94 10.61 -16.98
CA GLY A 106 6.75 9.79 -16.08
C GLY A 106 7.70 10.62 -15.23
N TYR A 107 8.37 11.60 -15.83
CA TYR A 107 9.27 12.52 -15.12
C TYR A 107 8.50 13.38 -14.11
N LEU A 108 7.39 14.00 -14.51
CA LEU A 108 6.58 14.83 -13.63
C LEU A 108 6.01 14.06 -12.43
N SER A 109 5.73 12.76 -12.58
CA SER A 109 5.22 11.94 -11.48
C SER A 109 6.14 11.88 -10.26
N PHE A 110 7.45 12.14 -10.42
CA PHE A 110 8.41 12.18 -9.30
C PHE A 110 8.36 13.48 -8.49
N TYR A 111 7.78 14.54 -9.05
CA TYR A 111 7.68 15.83 -8.36
C TYR A 111 6.40 15.95 -7.52
N PHE A 112 5.40 15.15 -7.82
CA PHE A 112 4.15 15.17 -7.08
C PHE A 112 4.24 14.35 -5.81
N THR A 113 3.81 14.93 -4.70
CA THR A 113 3.74 14.27 -3.39
C THR A 113 2.38 13.63 -3.14
N ASP A 114 1.31 14.16 -3.72
CA ASP A 114 0.00 13.53 -3.57
C ASP A 114 -0.18 12.33 -4.50
N TYR A 115 -0.77 11.29 -3.92
CA TYR A 115 -1.06 10.04 -4.62
C TYR A 115 -1.91 10.24 -5.89
N THR A 116 -2.88 11.17 -5.84
CA THR A 116 -3.79 11.43 -6.95
C THR A 116 -3.06 11.97 -8.16
N GLU A 117 -2.18 12.94 -7.96
CA GLU A 117 -1.40 13.58 -9.02
C GLU A 117 -0.39 12.60 -9.64
N THR A 118 0.36 11.90 -8.80
CA THR A 118 1.32 10.88 -9.24
C THR A 118 0.65 9.81 -10.10
N PHE A 119 -0.51 9.30 -9.68
CA PHE A 119 -1.22 8.29 -10.44
C PHE A 119 -1.97 8.83 -11.66
N ALA A 120 -2.36 10.09 -11.67
CA ALA A 120 -2.88 10.74 -12.89
C ALA A 120 -1.80 10.79 -13.98
N CYS A 121 -0.58 11.23 -13.63
CA CYS A 121 0.58 11.20 -14.53
C CYS A 121 0.91 9.79 -15.01
N SER A 122 0.94 8.82 -14.09
CA SER A 122 1.12 7.39 -14.43
C SER A 122 0.04 6.86 -15.38
N THR A 123 -1.20 7.35 -15.26
CA THR A 123 -2.29 6.98 -16.16
C THR A 123 -2.08 7.54 -17.56
N ILE A 124 -1.60 8.78 -17.68
CA ILE A 124 -1.25 9.39 -18.96
C ILE A 124 -0.16 8.56 -19.68
N GLY A 125 0.89 8.20 -18.97
CA GLY A 125 1.96 7.37 -19.51
C GLY A 125 1.47 5.97 -19.93
N ALA A 126 0.63 5.33 -19.12
CA ALA A 126 0.13 3.98 -19.39
C ALA A 126 -0.82 3.93 -20.59
N LEU A 127 -1.69 4.95 -20.76
CA LEU A 127 -2.57 5.05 -21.93
C LEU A 127 -1.78 5.37 -23.19
N GLY A 128 -0.78 6.26 -23.09
CA GLY A 128 0.16 6.52 -24.19
C GLY A 128 0.87 5.27 -24.66
N GLY A 129 1.38 4.45 -23.73
CA GLY A 129 2.02 3.18 -24.06
C GLY A 129 1.09 2.16 -24.71
N ALA A 130 -0.14 2.05 -24.23
CA ALA A 130 -1.13 1.16 -24.80
C ALA A 130 -1.53 1.57 -26.25
N VAL A 131 -1.63 2.88 -26.51
CA VAL A 131 -1.94 3.44 -27.84
C VAL A 131 -0.73 3.40 -28.77
N PHE A 132 0.49 3.49 -28.24
CA PHE A 132 1.72 3.41 -29.04
C PHE A 132 1.87 2.07 -29.77
N MET A 133 1.37 0.99 -29.17
CA MET A 133 1.43 -0.36 -29.72
C MET A 133 0.32 -0.64 -30.76
N SER A 134 -0.64 0.26 -30.94
CA SER A 134 -1.71 0.18 -31.92
C SER A 134 -1.71 1.39 -32.84
N ALA A 135 -2.27 1.26 -34.05
CA ALA A 135 -2.52 2.42 -34.90
C ALA A 135 -3.40 3.43 -34.16
N PHE A 136 -3.04 4.72 -34.25
CA PHE A 136 -3.78 5.76 -33.56
C PHE A 136 -5.19 5.90 -34.16
N ASP A 137 -6.16 5.60 -33.33
CA ASP A 137 -7.57 5.91 -33.60
C ASP A 137 -8.17 6.48 -32.31
N PHE A 138 -8.94 7.58 -32.46
CA PHE A 138 -9.64 8.20 -31.33
C PHE A 138 -10.57 7.21 -30.62
N GLN A 139 -11.25 6.37 -31.38
CA GLN A 139 -12.13 5.33 -30.86
C GLN A 139 -11.34 4.29 -30.04
N ALA A 140 -10.13 3.94 -30.48
CA ALA A 140 -9.26 3.02 -29.75
C ALA A 140 -8.80 3.59 -28.41
N VAL A 141 -8.44 4.88 -28.35
CA VAL A 141 -8.06 5.56 -27.08
C VAL A 141 -9.23 5.56 -26.09
N GLY A 142 -10.42 5.91 -26.57
CA GLY A 142 -11.65 5.90 -25.75
C GLY A 142 -11.98 4.51 -25.21
N ASN A 143 -11.91 3.48 -26.04
CA ASN A 143 -12.17 2.09 -25.63
C ASN A 143 -11.16 1.60 -24.60
N ILE A 144 -9.87 1.88 -24.79
CA ILE A 144 -8.81 1.52 -23.83
C ILE A 144 -9.03 2.24 -22.50
N PHE A 145 -9.43 3.50 -22.53
CA PHE A 145 -9.77 4.26 -21.33
C PHE A 145 -10.97 3.67 -20.58
N LEU A 146 -12.04 3.29 -21.30
CA LEU A 146 -13.22 2.64 -20.70
C LEU A 146 -12.85 1.28 -20.07
N ILE A 147 -12.05 0.47 -20.75
CA ILE A 147 -11.54 -0.79 -20.22
C ILE A 147 -10.74 -0.55 -18.92
N ARG A 148 -9.92 0.50 -18.91
CA ARG A 148 -9.14 0.86 -17.70
C ARG A 148 -10.03 1.27 -16.54
N ILE A 149 -11.06 2.08 -16.76
CA ILE A 149 -12.06 2.43 -15.74
C ILE A 149 -12.77 1.16 -15.25
N GLY A 150 -13.20 0.28 -16.14
CA GLY A 150 -13.83 -0.98 -15.77
C GLY A 150 -12.96 -1.82 -14.84
N TYR A 151 -11.68 -1.99 -15.14
CA TYR A 151 -10.75 -2.72 -14.27
C TYR A 151 -10.49 -2.03 -12.95
N ILE A 152 -10.51 -0.71 -12.90
CA ILE A 152 -10.34 0.02 -11.65
C ILE A 152 -11.57 -0.13 -10.77
N VAL A 153 -12.77 0.00 -11.32
CA VAL A 153 -14.01 -0.23 -10.57
C VAL A 153 -14.09 -1.66 -10.05
N ALA A 154 -13.83 -2.64 -10.91
CA ALA A 154 -13.78 -4.06 -10.52
C ALA A 154 -12.71 -4.31 -9.45
N GLY A 155 -11.50 -3.77 -9.63
CA GLY A 155 -10.39 -3.90 -8.68
C GLY A 155 -10.71 -3.26 -7.32
N ILE A 156 -11.31 -2.08 -7.33
CA ILE A 156 -11.77 -1.39 -6.11
C ILE A 156 -12.83 -2.24 -5.38
N ALA A 157 -13.83 -2.74 -6.09
CA ALA A 157 -14.89 -3.55 -5.50
C ALA A 157 -14.32 -4.84 -4.86
N VAL A 158 -13.47 -5.58 -5.57
CA VAL A 158 -12.82 -6.79 -5.05
C VAL A 158 -11.91 -6.46 -3.87
N ALA A 159 -11.11 -5.40 -3.97
CA ALA A 159 -10.23 -4.97 -2.87
C ALA A 159 -11.04 -4.57 -1.63
N TYR A 160 -12.17 -3.88 -1.79
CA TYR A 160 -13.06 -3.52 -0.69
C TYR A 160 -13.61 -4.76 0.02
N VAL A 161 -14.15 -5.71 -0.74
CA VAL A 161 -14.68 -6.97 -0.18
C VAL A 161 -13.60 -7.70 0.62
N ILE A 162 -12.42 -7.87 0.06
CA ILE A 162 -11.36 -8.65 0.72
C ILE A 162 -10.76 -7.90 1.91
N ASN A 163 -10.45 -6.61 1.78
CA ASN A 163 -9.76 -5.87 2.85
C ASN A 163 -10.70 -5.41 3.97
N CYS A 164 -11.96 -5.08 3.65
CA CYS A 164 -12.88 -4.50 4.62
C CYS A 164 -13.94 -5.48 5.13
N LEU A 165 -14.34 -6.49 4.34
CA LEU A 165 -15.39 -7.42 4.72
C LEU A 165 -14.85 -8.81 5.13
N LEU A 166 -13.97 -9.42 4.34
CA LEU A 166 -13.49 -10.79 4.61
C LEU A 166 -12.37 -10.84 5.64
N PHE A 167 -11.41 -9.93 5.55
CA PHE A 167 -10.26 -9.89 6.45
C PHE A 167 -10.04 -8.47 7.02
N PRO A 168 -11.00 -7.91 7.76
CA PRO A 168 -10.84 -6.59 8.33
C PRO A 168 -9.74 -6.61 9.40
N TYR A 169 -8.68 -5.85 9.19
CA TYR A 169 -7.67 -5.58 10.20
C TYR A 169 -7.55 -4.07 10.35
N THR A 170 -8.19 -3.56 11.40
CA THR A 170 -8.28 -2.12 11.65
C THR A 170 -7.09 -1.63 12.47
N ARG A 171 -6.83 -0.33 12.43
CA ARG A 171 -5.80 0.31 13.26
C ARG A 171 -6.12 0.13 14.75
N ALA A 172 -7.39 0.24 15.13
CA ALA A 172 -7.85 0.00 16.50
C ALA A 172 -7.53 -1.43 17.00
N MET A 173 -7.65 -2.45 16.14
CA MET A 173 -7.24 -3.81 16.48
C MET A 173 -5.72 -3.90 16.73
N ALA A 174 -4.92 -3.24 15.89
CA ALA A 174 -3.47 -3.18 16.04
C ALA A 174 -3.10 -2.50 17.38
N THR A 175 -3.72 -1.37 17.68
CA THR A 175 -3.48 -0.61 18.91
C THR A 175 -3.86 -1.42 20.15
N ARG A 176 -4.99 -2.12 20.13
CA ARG A 176 -5.36 -3.03 21.24
C ARG A 176 -4.34 -4.14 21.45
N GLN A 177 -3.80 -4.73 20.39
CA GLN A 177 -2.77 -5.76 20.49
C GLN A 177 -1.45 -5.20 21.04
N LEU A 178 -1.06 -3.99 20.59
CA LEU A 178 0.12 -3.29 21.12
C LEU A 178 -0.06 -2.97 22.62
N MET A 179 -1.24 -2.48 23.02
CA MET A 179 -1.57 -2.21 24.42
C MET A 179 -1.47 -3.47 25.29
N LYS A 180 -2.00 -4.60 24.80
CA LYS A 180 -1.89 -5.88 25.52
C LYS A 180 -0.43 -6.32 25.68
N LYS A 181 0.41 -6.15 24.63
CA LYS A 181 1.85 -6.44 24.71
C LYS A 181 2.56 -5.51 25.68
N TYR A 182 2.26 -4.22 25.62
CA TYR A 182 2.84 -3.22 26.53
C TYR A 182 2.54 -3.55 28.00
N LYS A 183 1.28 -3.82 28.34
CA LYS A 183 0.87 -4.25 29.67
C LYS A 183 1.63 -5.50 30.13
N GLY A 184 1.74 -6.52 29.27
CA GLY A 184 2.49 -7.74 29.60
C GLY A 184 3.98 -7.48 29.87
N ILE A 185 4.61 -6.61 29.07
CA ILE A 185 6.03 -6.22 29.29
C ILE A 185 6.18 -5.44 30.61
N THR A 186 5.26 -4.52 30.90
CA THR A 186 5.28 -3.72 32.14
C THR A 186 5.09 -4.60 33.38
N GLU A 187 4.17 -5.57 33.34
CA GLU A 187 3.99 -6.54 34.41
C GLU A 187 5.25 -7.40 34.63
N LEU A 188 5.88 -7.84 33.54
CA LEU A 188 7.12 -8.61 33.61
C LEU A 188 8.27 -7.77 34.18
N LEU A 189 8.38 -6.51 33.76
CA LEU A 189 9.35 -5.56 34.27
C LEU A 189 9.17 -5.34 35.78
N THR A 190 7.94 -5.16 36.22
CA THR A 190 7.62 -5.03 37.66
C THR A 190 8.04 -6.27 38.43
N LYS A 191 7.79 -7.47 37.92
CA LYS A 191 8.23 -8.72 38.54
C LYS A 191 9.75 -8.82 38.64
N VAL A 192 10.47 -8.45 37.58
CA VAL A 192 11.94 -8.44 37.56
C VAL A 192 12.50 -7.45 38.58
N CYS A 193 11.89 -6.25 38.71
CA CYS A 193 12.30 -5.26 39.70
C CYS A 193 12.09 -5.70 41.16
N HIS A 194 11.12 -6.59 41.41
CA HIS A 194 10.83 -7.12 42.77
C HIS A 194 11.55 -8.45 43.08
N SER A 195 12.33 -8.99 42.14
CA SER A 195 13.10 -10.22 42.39
C SER A 195 14.34 -9.93 43.21
N GLU A 196 14.73 -10.87 44.11
CA GLU A 196 15.94 -10.74 44.92
C GLU A 196 17.23 -10.67 44.09
N HIS A 197 17.21 -11.27 42.89
CA HIS A 197 18.32 -11.20 41.95
C HIS A 197 17.80 -10.64 40.62
N VAL A 198 18.18 -9.39 40.33
CA VAL A 198 17.82 -8.71 39.08
C VAL A 198 18.79 -9.12 37.97
N ASP A 199 18.28 -9.82 36.94
CA ASP A 199 19.03 -10.01 35.70
C ASP A 199 19.08 -8.69 34.95
N THR A 200 20.23 -8.03 35.01
CA THR A 200 20.48 -6.71 34.42
C THR A 200 20.25 -6.73 32.91
N GLN A 201 20.59 -7.81 32.22
CA GLN A 201 20.42 -7.91 30.78
C GLN A 201 18.93 -8.03 30.39
N LEU A 202 18.18 -8.83 31.13
CA LEU A 202 16.75 -8.98 30.98
C LEU A 202 16.03 -7.66 31.28
N TYR A 203 16.41 -6.96 32.35
CA TYR A 203 15.87 -5.66 32.71
C TYR A 203 16.03 -4.63 31.58
N TYR A 204 17.24 -4.43 31.07
CA TYR A 204 17.48 -3.49 29.98
C TYR A 204 16.72 -3.86 28.70
N ASN A 205 16.63 -5.14 28.36
CA ASN A 205 15.88 -5.59 27.21
C ASN A 205 14.37 -5.27 27.36
N LEU A 206 13.81 -5.48 28.54
CA LEU A 206 12.40 -5.18 28.82
C LEU A 206 12.12 -3.66 28.76
N VAL A 207 13.02 -2.84 29.31
CA VAL A 207 12.89 -1.38 29.26
C VAL A 207 12.90 -0.88 27.81
N ILE A 208 13.86 -1.39 27.00
CA ILE A 208 13.92 -1.02 25.57
C ILE A 208 12.64 -1.47 24.83
N GLN A 209 12.17 -2.68 25.10
CA GLN A 209 10.94 -3.17 24.48
C GLN A 209 9.71 -2.37 24.91
N ALA A 210 9.60 -2.02 26.19
CA ALA A 210 8.51 -1.17 26.70
C ALA A 210 8.49 0.19 25.97
N HIS A 211 9.64 0.85 25.90
CA HIS A 211 9.75 2.14 25.22
C HIS A 211 9.41 2.07 23.72
N LEU A 212 9.87 1.03 23.03
CA LEU A 212 9.52 0.82 21.61
C LEU A 212 8.01 0.55 21.40
N GLN A 213 7.35 -0.12 22.34
CA GLN A 213 5.90 -0.33 22.24
C GLN A 213 5.12 0.95 22.58
N GLU A 214 5.59 1.73 23.55
CA GLU A 214 5.03 3.02 23.93
C GLU A 214 5.09 4.01 22.75
N GLU A 215 6.24 4.14 22.08
CA GLU A 215 6.40 4.99 20.90
C GLU A 215 5.43 4.61 19.78
N LYS A 216 5.25 3.30 19.53
CA LYS A 216 4.26 2.82 18.54
C LYS A 216 2.83 3.09 18.96
N LEU A 217 2.50 2.94 20.24
CA LEU A 217 1.18 3.26 20.78
C LEU A 217 0.87 4.74 20.64
N THR A 218 1.80 5.61 21.01
CA THR A 218 1.66 7.07 20.90
C THR A 218 1.47 7.48 19.44
N SER A 219 2.26 6.91 18.53
CA SER A 219 2.13 7.17 17.09
C SER A 219 0.75 6.74 16.55
N ASN A 220 0.25 5.56 16.94
CA ASN A 220 -1.08 5.11 16.51
C ASN A 220 -2.20 5.94 17.13
N ALA A 221 -2.09 6.29 18.41
CA ALA A 221 -3.07 7.12 19.11
C ALA A 221 -3.20 8.51 18.47
N HIS A 222 -2.08 9.10 18.07
CA HIS A 222 -2.08 10.39 17.37
C HIS A 222 -2.79 10.30 16.01
N LEU A 223 -2.62 9.19 15.28
CA LEU A 223 -3.28 8.97 13.99
C LEU A 223 -4.78 8.66 14.11
N GLU A 224 -5.21 8.14 15.25
CA GLU A 224 -6.61 7.81 15.54
C GLU A 224 -7.35 8.94 16.28
N GLU A 225 -6.69 10.09 16.50
CA GLU A 225 -7.22 11.21 17.30
C GLU A 225 -7.70 10.76 18.70
N TRP A 226 -7.04 9.75 19.23
CA TRP A 226 -7.31 9.34 20.61
C TRP A 226 -6.83 10.45 21.54
N GLY A 227 -7.65 10.79 22.53
CA GLY A 227 -7.22 11.64 23.63
C GLY A 227 -6.04 11.02 24.40
N GLU A 228 -5.69 11.56 25.55
CA GLU A 228 -4.60 11.03 26.38
C GLU A 228 -4.73 9.52 26.56
N LEU A 229 -3.63 8.81 26.30
CA LEU A 229 -3.56 7.36 26.56
C LEU A 229 -3.75 7.13 28.06
N PRO A 230 -4.62 6.19 28.48
CA PRO A 230 -4.83 5.89 29.88
C PRO A 230 -3.61 5.26 30.56
#